data_62e11781785807bee8e012705159a5d4
#
_entry.id   62e11781785807bee8e012705159a5d4
#
_cell.length_a   1.000
_cell.length_b   1.000
_cell.length_c   1.000
_cell.angle_alpha   90.00
_cell.angle_beta   90.00
_cell.angle_gamma   90.00
#
_symmetry.space_group_name_H-M   'P 1'
#
loop_
_entity.id
_entity.type
_entity.pdbx_description
1 polymer ?
#
loop_
_entity_poly.entity_id
_entity_poly.type
_entity_poly.pdbx_seq_one_letter_code
_entity_poly.pdbx_strand_id
1 'polypeptide(L)'
;PSASSTDVITNDNVFQACFTDPNQGTASAQYIADNNLGTKVAVIYDSSSVYSSGIEATFVEEAQNKGLEVVAEEAFTADSKTDFSTQLQKAQSAGADLVFLPIYYTEASIILTQANGMGYEPAFFGVDGMDGILGVENFDTSLAEGVMLLTPFAADADDEKTKAFVSTFKEKYGDVPNQFAADAYDAIYVIKAAIEQAGATPDMSASDLGTALTGAMTSISVDGLTGEGMTWQATGEVSKAPKAVVIKDGAYAAM
;
A
#
# COMPACT_ATOMS: atom_id res chain seq x y z
N PRO A 1 12.02 0.35 3.76
CA PRO A 1 11.19 1.54 3.96
C PRO A 1 9.70 1.25 3.94
N SER A 2 9.23 0.25 3.17
CA SER A 2 7.81 -0.09 3.04
C SER A 2 7.44 -1.40 3.76
N ALA A 3 8.08 -1.70 4.87
CA ALA A 3 7.72 -2.82 5.73
C ALA A 3 6.59 -2.38 6.68
N SER A 4 5.37 -2.78 6.39
CA SER A 4 4.12 -2.27 6.96
C SER A 4 3.56 -3.10 8.13
N SER A 5 4.03 -4.34 8.30
CA SER A 5 3.64 -5.15 9.47
C SER A 5 4.08 -4.49 10.78
N THR A 6 3.23 -4.53 11.79
CA THR A 6 3.56 -4.08 13.14
C THR A 6 4.64 -4.95 13.80
N ASP A 7 4.87 -6.17 13.28
CA ASP A 7 5.91 -7.07 13.78
C ASP A 7 7.34 -6.57 13.51
N VAL A 8 7.53 -5.59 12.61
CA VAL A 8 8.86 -5.03 12.32
C VAL A 8 9.30 -3.99 13.34
N ILE A 9 8.37 -3.36 14.05
CA ILE A 9 8.65 -2.32 15.05
C ILE A 9 8.77 -2.90 16.47
N THR A 10 9.58 -3.92 16.61
CA THR A 10 9.81 -4.63 17.88
C THR A 10 10.92 -4.04 18.74
N ASN A 11 11.71 -3.12 18.19
CA ASN A 11 12.81 -2.45 18.89
C ASN A 11 12.63 -0.94 18.83
N ASP A 12 13.04 -0.24 19.88
CA ASP A 12 12.88 1.20 20.05
C ASP A 12 13.56 2.05 18.96
N ASN A 13 14.47 1.48 18.19
CA ASN A 13 15.21 2.16 17.11
C ASN A 13 14.71 1.78 15.70
N VAL A 14 13.55 1.17 15.58
CA VAL A 14 12.92 0.84 14.30
C VAL A 14 11.73 1.76 14.06
N PHE A 15 11.72 2.43 12.91
CA PHE A 15 10.68 3.38 12.51
C PHE A 15 10.20 3.06 11.10
N GLN A 16 8.89 3.01 10.91
CA GLN A 16 8.28 2.75 9.60
C GLN A 16 8.22 4.01 8.75
N ALA A 17 8.37 3.87 7.44
CA ALA A 17 8.13 4.93 6.47
C ALA A 17 6.77 4.80 5.77
N CYS A 18 6.10 3.65 5.88
CA CYS A 18 4.76 3.38 5.35
C CYS A 18 3.73 3.25 6.49
N PHE A 19 2.45 3.37 6.17
CA PHE A 19 1.39 3.10 7.13
C PHE A 19 1.26 1.60 7.41
N THR A 20 0.72 1.24 8.58
CA THR A 20 0.66 -0.15 9.05
C THR A 20 -0.39 -0.99 8.33
N ASP A 21 -0.20 -2.31 8.28
CA ASP A 21 -1.17 -3.26 7.71
C ASP A 21 -2.58 -3.10 8.33
N PRO A 22 -2.74 -3.02 9.66
CA PRO A 22 -4.04 -2.77 10.26
C PRO A 22 -4.72 -1.49 9.77
N ASN A 23 -3.93 -0.42 9.55
CA ASN A 23 -4.47 0.84 9.05
C ASN A 23 -4.94 0.71 7.58
N GLN A 24 -4.23 -0.06 6.76
CA GLN A 24 -4.64 -0.30 5.37
C GLN A 24 -5.98 -1.02 5.29
N GLY A 25 -6.19 -2.07 6.08
CA GLY A 25 -7.45 -2.82 6.13
C GLY A 25 -8.61 -1.95 6.56
N THR A 26 -8.46 -1.28 7.70
CA THR A 26 -9.48 -0.37 8.24
C THR A 26 -9.81 0.77 7.25
N ALA A 27 -8.81 1.45 6.73
CA ALA A 27 -9.02 2.57 5.79
C ALA A 27 -9.67 2.11 4.48
N SER A 28 -9.34 0.91 3.98
CA SER A 28 -9.94 0.35 2.77
C SER A 28 -11.44 0.07 2.96
N ALA A 29 -11.82 -0.57 4.06
CA ALA A 29 -13.23 -0.84 4.36
C ALA A 29 -14.04 0.47 4.52
N GLN A 30 -13.47 1.45 5.23
CA GLN A 30 -14.07 2.79 5.37
C GLN A 30 -14.25 3.46 4.02
N TYR A 31 -13.20 3.48 3.20
CA TYR A 31 -13.24 4.14 1.90
C TYR A 31 -14.26 3.51 0.95
N ILE A 32 -14.31 2.17 0.87
CA ILE A 32 -15.30 1.43 0.07
C ILE A 32 -16.72 1.76 0.51
N ALA A 33 -16.98 1.73 1.83
CA ALA A 33 -18.31 2.02 2.37
C ALA A 33 -18.73 3.48 2.17
N ASP A 34 -17.86 4.42 2.54
CA ASP A 34 -18.18 5.85 2.52
C ASP A 34 -18.38 6.39 1.09
N ASN A 35 -17.76 5.74 0.08
CA ASN A 35 -17.91 6.08 -1.33
C ASN A 35 -18.87 5.17 -2.11
N ASN A 36 -19.50 4.18 -1.45
CA ASN A 36 -20.45 3.24 -2.06
C ASN A 36 -19.85 2.48 -3.26
N LEU A 37 -18.61 2.03 -3.17
CA LEU A 37 -17.89 1.38 -4.27
C LEU A 37 -18.32 -0.07 -4.48
N GLY A 38 -18.93 -0.70 -3.50
CA GLY A 38 -19.50 -2.03 -3.53
C GLY A 38 -20.32 -2.31 -2.28
N THR A 39 -21.15 -3.35 -2.32
CA THR A 39 -22.00 -3.77 -1.19
C THR A 39 -21.74 -5.19 -0.74
N LYS A 40 -21.36 -6.06 -1.68
CA LYS A 40 -21.01 -7.46 -1.47
C LYS A 40 -19.55 -7.68 -1.83
N VAL A 41 -18.72 -7.81 -0.82
CA VAL A 41 -17.28 -7.87 -0.99
C VAL A 41 -16.77 -9.30 -0.88
N ALA A 42 -15.98 -9.74 -1.86
CA ALA A 42 -15.12 -10.90 -1.69
C ALA A 42 -13.70 -10.44 -1.35
N VAL A 43 -13.03 -11.14 -0.46
CA VAL A 43 -11.61 -10.91 -0.14
C VAL A 43 -10.81 -12.08 -0.68
N ILE A 44 -9.73 -11.80 -1.46
CA ILE A 44 -8.77 -12.82 -1.90
C ILE A 44 -7.40 -12.43 -1.36
N TYR A 45 -6.82 -13.25 -0.48
CA TYR A 45 -5.63 -12.90 0.29
C TYR A 45 -4.63 -14.05 0.43
N ASP A 46 -3.37 -13.71 0.67
CA ASP A 46 -2.30 -14.68 0.95
C ASP A 46 -2.24 -14.97 2.46
N SER A 47 -2.77 -16.12 2.88
CA SER A 47 -2.77 -16.54 4.28
C SER A 47 -1.39 -16.93 4.82
N SER A 48 -0.38 -17.07 3.95
CA SER A 48 1.01 -17.31 4.35
C SER A 48 1.82 -16.03 4.53
N SER A 49 1.25 -14.87 4.20
CA SER A 49 1.86 -13.55 4.31
C SER A 49 1.28 -12.79 5.52
N VAL A 50 2.15 -12.36 6.44
CA VAL A 50 1.75 -11.51 7.58
C VAL A 50 1.12 -10.20 7.09
N TYR A 51 1.69 -9.59 6.04
CA TYR A 51 1.14 -8.41 5.39
C TYR A 51 -0.31 -8.62 4.94
N SER A 52 -0.53 -9.61 4.10
CA SER A 52 -1.84 -9.86 3.46
C SER A 52 -2.91 -10.27 4.48
N SER A 53 -2.57 -11.18 5.40
CA SER A 53 -3.50 -11.63 6.45
C SER A 53 -3.77 -10.55 7.51
N GLY A 54 -2.80 -9.69 7.80
CA GLY A 54 -2.97 -8.58 8.74
C GLY A 54 -3.94 -7.52 8.20
N ILE A 55 -3.86 -7.21 6.91
CA ILE A 55 -4.79 -6.29 6.24
C ILE A 55 -6.18 -6.91 6.12
N GLU A 56 -6.27 -8.18 5.71
CA GLU A 56 -7.54 -8.91 5.58
C GLU A 56 -8.32 -8.90 6.90
N ALA A 57 -7.67 -9.27 8.01
CA ALA A 57 -8.34 -9.36 9.31
C ALA A 57 -8.97 -8.03 9.75
N THR A 58 -8.25 -6.91 9.61
CA THR A 58 -8.77 -5.59 9.99
C THR A 58 -9.76 -5.03 8.97
N PHE A 59 -9.64 -5.41 7.69
CA PHE A 59 -10.64 -5.10 6.68
C PHE A 59 -11.98 -5.76 7.01
N VAL A 60 -11.98 -7.06 7.30
CA VAL A 60 -13.21 -7.83 7.59
C VAL A 60 -13.89 -7.29 8.85
N GLU A 61 -13.13 -6.98 9.91
CA GLU A 61 -13.65 -6.36 11.12
C GLU A 61 -14.34 -5.03 10.84
N GLU A 62 -13.66 -4.12 10.13
CA GLU A 62 -14.21 -2.80 9.84
C GLU A 62 -15.33 -2.84 8.80
N ALA A 63 -15.29 -3.76 7.84
CA ALA A 63 -16.38 -3.99 6.90
C ALA A 63 -17.71 -4.28 7.62
N GLN A 64 -17.67 -5.12 8.67
CA GLN A 64 -18.84 -5.39 9.51
C GLN A 64 -19.34 -4.11 10.21
N ASN A 65 -18.43 -3.30 10.76
CA ASN A 65 -18.77 -2.03 11.42
C ASN A 65 -19.43 -1.05 10.46
N LYS A 66 -19.01 -1.04 9.20
CA LYS A 66 -19.52 -0.17 8.13
C LYS A 66 -20.75 -0.72 7.40
N GLY A 67 -21.14 -1.95 7.67
CA GLY A 67 -22.30 -2.58 7.03
C GLY A 67 -22.04 -3.10 5.61
N LEU A 68 -20.77 -3.32 5.25
CA LEU A 68 -20.41 -4.05 4.05
C LEU A 68 -20.63 -5.55 4.28
N GLU A 69 -21.20 -6.25 3.31
CA GLU A 69 -21.40 -7.69 3.37
C GLU A 69 -20.16 -8.41 2.78
N VAL A 70 -19.33 -9.01 3.64
CA VAL A 70 -18.24 -9.89 3.19
C VAL A 70 -18.85 -11.24 2.85
N VAL A 71 -19.01 -11.53 1.55
CA VAL A 71 -19.70 -12.73 1.03
C VAL A 71 -18.78 -13.90 0.75
N ALA A 72 -17.47 -13.67 0.66
CA ALA A 72 -16.46 -14.69 0.48
C ALA A 72 -15.09 -14.21 1.02
N GLU A 73 -14.39 -15.09 1.72
CA GLU A 73 -13.01 -14.91 2.18
C GLU A 73 -12.20 -16.08 1.66
N GLU A 74 -11.38 -15.82 0.63
CA GLU A 74 -10.72 -16.86 -0.15
C GLU A 74 -9.21 -16.74 -0.03
N ALA A 75 -8.62 -17.70 0.66
CA ALA A 75 -7.18 -17.75 0.88
C ALA A 75 -6.43 -18.44 -0.26
N PHE A 76 -5.20 -18.01 -0.48
CA PHE A 76 -4.16 -18.76 -1.17
C PHE A 76 -2.86 -18.73 -0.32
N THR A 77 -1.82 -19.41 -0.77
CA THR A 77 -0.51 -19.44 -0.11
C THR A 77 0.60 -19.23 -1.13
N ALA A 78 1.82 -18.97 -0.64
CA ALA A 78 3.02 -18.81 -1.48
C ALA A 78 3.22 -19.95 -2.50
N ASP A 79 2.74 -21.17 -2.19
CA ASP A 79 2.85 -22.35 -3.07
C ASP A 79 1.73 -22.44 -4.12
N SER A 80 0.68 -21.60 -4.05
CA SER A 80 -0.52 -21.66 -4.90
C SER A 80 -0.89 -20.32 -5.54
N LYS A 81 0.10 -19.47 -5.83
CA LYS A 81 -0.09 -18.09 -6.29
C LYS A 81 -0.04 -17.90 -7.82
N THR A 82 -0.40 -18.90 -8.58
CA THR A 82 -0.41 -18.85 -10.06
C THR A 82 -1.77 -19.18 -10.68
N ASP A 83 -2.69 -19.75 -9.89
CA ASP A 83 -4.05 -20.06 -10.33
C ASP A 83 -5.05 -19.69 -9.23
N PHE A 84 -5.88 -18.72 -9.53
CA PHE A 84 -6.91 -18.15 -8.64
C PHE A 84 -8.33 -18.43 -9.14
N SER A 85 -8.49 -19.32 -10.13
CA SER A 85 -9.79 -19.62 -10.73
C SER A 85 -10.81 -20.13 -9.72
N THR A 86 -10.37 -20.91 -8.72
CA THR A 86 -11.25 -21.40 -7.65
C THR A 86 -11.75 -20.25 -6.76
N GLN A 87 -10.87 -19.35 -6.33
CA GLN A 87 -11.22 -18.20 -5.51
C GLN A 87 -12.16 -17.24 -6.25
N LEU A 88 -11.85 -16.95 -7.51
CA LEU A 88 -12.68 -16.11 -8.38
C LEU A 88 -14.07 -16.73 -8.62
N GLN A 89 -14.15 -18.06 -8.86
CA GLN A 89 -15.42 -18.75 -9.04
C GLN A 89 -16.31 -18.69 -7.78
N LYS A 90 -15.71 -18.79 -6.59
CA LYS A 90 -16.44 -18.67 -5.33
C LYS A 90 -16.92 -17.23 -5.11
N ALA A 91 -16.07 -16.23 -5.35
CA ALA A 91 -16.45 -14.82 -5.29
C ALA A 91 -17.63 -14.51 -6.22
N GLN A 92 -17.54 -14.95 -7.49
CA GLN A 92 -18.59 -14.80 -8.49
C GLN A 92 -19.89 -15.51 -8.06
N SER A 93 -19.80 -16.76 -7.58
CA SER A 93 -20.97 -17.54 -7.14
C SER A 93 -21.64 -16.96 -5.89
N ALA A 94 -20.87 -16.30 -5.02
CA ALA A 94 -21.40 -15.57 -3.86
C ALA A 94 -22.04 -14.24 -4.25
N GLY A 95 -21.89 -13.79 -5.49
CA GLY A 95 -22.46 -12.57 -6.01
C GLY A 95 -21.71 -11.31 -5.56
N ALA A 96 -20.39 -11.43 -5.34
CA ALA A 96 -19.57 -10.27 -5.00
C ALA A 96 -19.56 -9.25 -6.14
N ASP A 97 -19.87 -8.01 -5.82
CA ASP A 97 -19.81 -6.85 -6.72
C ASP A 97 -18.47 -6.10 -6.64
N LEU A 98 -17.70 -6.38 -5.57
CA LEU A 98 -16.34 -5.89 -5.38
C LEU A 98 -15.44 -7.02 -4.88
N VAL A 99 -14.20 -7.08 -5.40
CA VAL A 99 -13.15 -7.97 -4.90
C VAL A 99 -12.05 -7.12 -4.28
N PHE A 100 -11.85 -7.30 -2.97
CA PHE A 100 -10.75 -6.69 -2.22
C PHE A 100 -9.51 -7.57 -2.27
N LEU A 101 -8.38 -6.97 -2.63
CA LEU A 101 -7.10 -7.64 -2.90
C LEU A 101 -5.98 -7.08 -2.02
N PRO A 102 -5.86 -7.51 -0.74
CA PRO A 102 -4.73 -7.12 0.11
C PRO A 102 -3.47 -7.91 -0.24
N ILE A 103 -2.97 -7.74 -1.46
CA ILE A 103 -1.87 -8.53 -2.06
C ILE A 103 -0.95 -7.64 -2.90
N TYR A 104 0.15 -8.21 -3.40
CA TYR A 104 1.06 -7.51 -4.28
C TYR A 104 0.62 -7.54 -5.74
N TYR A 105 1.16 -6.60 -6.53
CA TYR A 105 0.81 -6.38 -7.94
C TYR A 105 1.03 -7.59 -8.84
N THR A 106 1.98 -8.48 -8.53
CA THR A 106 2.24 -9.69 -9.34
C THR A 106 1.05 -10.63 -9.30
N GLU A 107 0.58 -11.00 -8.12
CA GLU A 107 -0.58 -11.87 -7.93
C GLU A 107 -1.87 -11.19 -8.41
N ALA A 108 -2.01 -9.89 -8.16
CA ALA A 108 -3.15 -9.10 -8.62
C ALA A 108 -3.27 -9.11 -10.16
N SER A 109 -2.16 -8.97 -10.90
CA SER A 109 -2.17 -9.02 -12.37
C SER A 109 -2.66 -10.37 -12.90
N ILE A 110 -2.33 -11.47 -12.23
CA ILE A 110 -2.81 -12.81 -12.57
C ILE A 110 -4.32 -12.94 -12.29
N ILE A 111 -4.77 -12.44 -11.13
CA ILE A 111 -6.20 -12.43 -10.76
C ILE A 111 -7.02 -11.64 -11.78
N LEU A 112 -6.59 -10.44 -12.17
CA LEU A 112 -7.29 -9.64 -13.18
C LEU A 112 -7.35 -10.36 -14.53
N THR A 113 -6.25 -10.97 -14.95
CA THR A 113 -6.19 -11.76 -16.20
C THR A 113 -7.15 -12.94 -16.17
N GLN A 114 -7.20 -13.67 -15.06
CA GLN A 114 -8.08 -14.83 -14.91
C GLN A 114 -9.55 -14.44 -14.78
N ALA A 115 -9.87 -13.37 -14.05
CA ALA A 115 -11.22 -12.84 -13.93
C ALA A 115 -11.77 -12.44 -15.31
N ASN A 116 -10.98 -11.71 -16.11
CA ASN A 116 -11.35 -11.38 -17.50
C ASN A 116 -11.59 -12.64 -18.36
N GLY A 117 -10.71 -13.65 -18.25
CA GLY A 117 -10.87 -14.93 -18.96
C GLY A 117 -12.14 -15.69 -18.57
N MET A 118 -12.65 -15.49 -17.37
CA MET A 118 -13.89 -16.07 -16.84
C MET A 118 -15.14 -15.23 -17.17
N GLY A 119 -14.99 -14.03 -17.74
CA GLY A 119 -16.07 -13.07 -17.88
C GLY A 119 -16.63 -12.57 -16.56
N TYR A 120 -15.82 -12.50 -15.51
CA TYR A 120 -16.18 -11.96 -14.21
C TYR A 120 -15.61 -10.55 -14.06
N GLU A 121 -16.47 -9.57 -14.00
CA GLU A 121 -16.16 -8.13 -14.04
C GLU A 121 -16.66 -7.39 -12.78
N PRO A 122 -16.20 -7.74 -11.58
CA PRO A 122 -16.49 -6.97 -10.36
C PRO A 122 -15.63 -5.70 -10.34
N ALA A 123 -15.95 -4.76 -9.44
CA ALA A 123 -14.97 -3.76 -9.05
C ALA A 123 -13.78 -4.42 -8.33
N PHE A 124 -12.56 -3.98 -8.62
CA PHE A 124 -11.37 -4.44 -7.89
C PHE A 124 -10.80 -3.30 -7.05
N PHE A 125 -10.50 -3.61 -5.80
CA PHE A 125 -9.93 -2.66 -4.86
C PHE A 125 -8.72 -3.28 -4.17
N GLY A 126 -7.58 -2.61 -4.23
CA GLY A 126 -6.34 -3.05 -3.64
C GLY A 126 -5.79 -2.10 -2.58
N VAL A 127 -4.60 -2.42 -2.15
CA VAL A 127 -3.82 -1.70 -1.16
C VAL A 127 -2.48 -1.28 -1.74
N ASP A 128 -1.59 -0.72 -0.94
CA ASP A 128 -0.29 -0.21 -1.39
C ASP A 128 0.55 -1.24 -2.16
N GLY A 129 0.45 -2.53 -1.81
CA GLY A 129 1.14 -3.62 -2.51
C GLY A 129 0.78 -3.77 -3.98
N MET A 130 -0.38 -3.23 -4.41
CA MET A 130 -0.78 -3.23 -5.81
C MET A 130 -0.17 -2.09 -6.63
N ASP A 131 0.45 -1.10 -6.00
CA ASP A 131 1.16 -0.04 -6.73
C ASP A 131 2.38 -0.62 -7.46
N GLY A 132 2.41 -0.44 -8.76
CA GLY A 132 3.38 -1.04 -9.68
C GLY A 132 2.76 -2.05 -10.66
N ILE A 133 1.44 -2.34 -10.57
CA ILE A 133 0.76 -3.29 -11.46
C ILE A 133 0.90 -2.93 -12.96
N LEU A 134 0.96 -1.64 -13.27
CA LEU A 134 1.15 -1.17 -14.65
C LEU A 134 2.55 -1.46 -15.23
N GLY A 135 3.53 -1.79 -14.37
CA GLY A 135 4.88 -2.18 -14.76
C GLY A 135 5.11 -3.69 -14.82
N VAL A 136 4.10 -4.53 -14.60
CA VAL A 136 4.25 -5.99 -14.62
C VAL A 136 4.54 -6.47 -16.04
N GLU A 137 5.64 -7.20 -16.19
CA GLU A 137 6.07 -7.71 -17.49
C GLU A 137 5.01 -8.68 -18.10
N ASN A 138 4.70 -8.49 -19.38
CA ASN A 138 3.69 -9.25 -20.14
C ASN A 138 2.25 -9.17 -19.60
N PHE A 139 1.93 -8.26 -18.70
CA PHE A 139 0.57 -8.00 -18.28
C PHE A 139 -0.13 -7.05 -19.26
N ASP A 140 -1.35 -7.39 -19.66
CA ASP A 140 -2.22 -6.48 -20.40
C ASP A 140 -2.79 -5.42 -19.45
N THR A 141 -2.17 -4.26 -19.45
CA THR A 141 -2.53 -3.15 -18.53
C THR A 141 -3.94 -2.61 -18.75
N SER A 142 -4.58 -2.89 -19.89
CA SER A 142 -5.99 -2.52 -20.11
C SER A 142 -6.93 -3.26 -19.15
N LEU A 143 -6.52 -4.40 -18.60
CA LEU A 143 -7.27 -5.16 -17.61
C LEU A 143 -7.25 -4.51 -16.22
N ALA A 144 -6.34 -3.56 -16.00
CA ALA A 144 -6.29 -2.78 -14.78
C ALA A 144 -7.13 -1.49 -14.83
N GLU A 145 -7.78 -1.20 -15.97
CA GLU A 145 -8.64 -0.02 -16.09
C GLU A 145 -9.80 -0.07 -15.08
N GLY A 146 -9.98 0.98 -14.30
CA GLY A 146 -10.98 1.05 -13.25
C GLY A 146 -10.59 0.38 -11.92
N VAL A 147 -9.42 -0.27 -11.83
CA VAL A 147 -8.91 -0.81 -10.57
C VAL A 147 -8.57 0.34 -9.63
N MET A 148 -9.05 0.24 -8.41
CA MET A 148 -8.81 1.23 -7.35
C MET A 148 -7.85 0.69 -6.31
N LEU A 149 -7.07 1.56 -5.68
CA LEU A 149 -6.21 1.16 -4.55
C LEU A 149 -5.96 2.32 -3.58
N LEU A 150 -5.63 1.97 -2.33
CA LEU A 150 -5.08 2.92 -1.38
C LEU A 150 -3.55 2.85 -1.43
N THR A 151 -2.92 3.99 -1.67
CA THR A 151 -1.45 4.14 -1.71
C THR A 151 -1.05 5.47 -1.06
N PRO A 152 0.15 5.59 -0.49
CA PRO A 152 0.62 6.88 0.04
C PRO A 152 1.11 7.82 -1.07
N PHE A 153 1.29 7.33 -2.29
CA PHE A 153 1.93 8.06 -3.40
C PHE A 153 1.12 7.94 -4.69
N ALA A 154 0.95 9.06 -5.38
CA ALA A 154 0.39 9.11 -6.73
C ALA A 154 1.39 9.80 -7.65
N ALA A 155 1.92 9.06 -8.65
CA ALA A 155 2.96 9.56 -9.55
C ALA A 155 2.46 10.69 -10.49
N ASP A 156 1.15 10.86 -10.63
CA ASP A 156 0.47 11.89 -11.41
C ASP A 156 0.06 13.13 -10.57
N ALA A 157 0.38 13.15 -9.27
CA ALA A 157 0.05 14.27 -8.40
C ALA A 157 0.62 15.60 -8.94
N ASP A 158 -0.16 16.67 -8.82
CA ASP A 158 0.12 17.95 -9.48
C ASP A 158 1.09 18.86 -8.70
N ASP A 159 1.61 18.40 -7.57
CA ASP A 159 2.58 19.16 -6.79
C ASP A 159 3.99 19.11 -7.39
N GLU A 160 4.75 20.21 -7.20
CA GLU A 160 6.07 20.40 -7.79
C GLU A 160 7.12 19.37 -7.32
N LYS A 161 7.03 18.91 -6.06
CA LYS A 161 7.95 17.93 -5.50
C LYS A 161 7.78 16.57 -6.18
N THR A 162 6.53 16.11 -6.30
CA THR A 162 6.21 14.86 -7.00
C THR A 162 6.61 14.92 -8.46
N LYS A 163 6.29 16.01 -9.19
CA LYS A 163 6.70 16.21 -10.58
C LYS A 163 8.22 16.13 -10.75
N ALA A 164 8.97 16.83 -9.90
CA ALA A 164 10.43 16.82 -9.94
C ALA A 164 11.01 15.43 -9.68
N PHE A 165 10.47 14.70 -8.70
CA PHE A 165 10.86 13.34 -8.37
C PHE A 165 10.60 12.38 -9.54
N VAL A 166 9.36 12.38 -10.07
CA VAL A 166 8.95 11.52 -11.18
C VAL A 166 9.79 11.80 -12.43
N SER A 167 10.01 13.07 -12.77
CA SER A 167 10.86 13.46 -13.92
C SER A 167 12.28 12.95 -13.77
N THR A 168 12.90 13.17 -12.59
CA THR A 168 14.28 12.74 -12.32
C THR A 168 14.40 11.21 -12.30
N PHE A 169 13.41 10.51 -11.75
CA PHE A 169 13.39 9.06 -11.71
C PHE A 169 13.30 8.48 -13.13
N LYS A 170 12.39 9.01 -13.96
CA LYS A 170 12.25 8.62 -15.37
C LYS A 170 13.53 8.85 -16.17
N GLU A 171 14.19 9.98 -15.98
CA GLU A 171 15.47 10.29 -16.66
C GLU A 171 16.55 9.27 -16.29
N LYS A 172 16.61 8.87 -15.00
CA LYS A 172 17.66 7.96 -14.52
C LYS A 172 17.40 6.48 -14.81
N TYR A 173 16.17 6.06 -14.71
CA TYR A 173 15.81 4.63 -14.69
C TYR A 173 14.92 4.21 -15.87
N GLY A 174 14.36 5.16 -16.63
CA GLY A 174 13.51 4.89 -17.81
C GLY A 174 12.09 4.45 -17.47
N ASP A 175 11.68 4.53 -16.19
CA ASP A 175 10.41 4.04 -15.70
C ASP A 175 9.70 5.06 -14.80
N VAL A 176 8.41 4.85 -14.54
CA VAL A 176 7.62 5.66 -13.60
C VAL A 176 7.84 5.11 -12.18
N PRO A 177 8.20 5.96 -11.19
CA PRO A 177 8.34 5.49 -9.82
C PRO A 177 7.00 5.08 -9.22
N ASN A 178 7.00 4.01 -8.45
CA ASN A 178 5.90 3.59 -7.60
C ASN A 178 6.08 4.08 -6.15
N GLN A 179 5.14 3.75 -5.27
CA GLN A 179 5.19 4.14 -3.86
C GLN A 179 6.44 3.62 -3.12
N PHE A 180 6.98 2.46 -3.50
CA PHE A 180 8.19 1.91 -2.86
C PHE A 180 9.43 2.77 -3.11
N ALA A 181 9.53 3.33 -4.31
CA ALA A 181 10.59 4.27 -4.66
C ALA A 181 10.41 5.61 -3.90
N ALA A 182 9.18 6.09 -3.76
CA ALA A 182 8.86 7.31 -3.04
C ALA A 182 9.11 7.16 -1.52
N ASP A 183 8.72 6.04 -0.90
CA ASP A 183 9.03 5.75 0.51
C ASP A 183 10.53 5.66 0.76
N ALA A 184 11.29 5.05 -0.16
CA ALA A 184 12.74 4.99 -0.04
C ALA A 184 13.39 6.38 -0.14
N TYR A 185 12.87 7.23 -1.01
CA TYR A 185 13.29 8.62 -1.11
C TYR A 185 13.00 9.39 0.19
N ASP A 186 11.78 9.32 0.69
CA ASP A 186 11.38 9.98 1.93
C ASP A 186 12.19 9.50 3.13
N ALA A 187 12.48 8.20 3.23
CA ALA A 187 13.27 7.63 4.32
C ALA A 187 14.66 8.29 4.44
N ILE A 188 15.29 8.65 3.32
CA ILE A 188 16.59 9.37 3.35
C ILE A 188 16.42 10.78 3.92
N TYR A 189 15.35 11.48 3.57
CA TYR A 189 15.09 12.83 4.10
C TYR A 189 14.66 12.80 5.57
N VAL A 190 13.95 11.77 5.99
CA VAL A 190 13.61 11.52 7.41
C VAL A 190 14.88 11.29 8.23
N ILE A 191 15.80 10.45 7.75
CA ILE A 191 17.10 10.23 8.39
C ILE A 191 17.89 11.54 8.48
N LYS A 192 17.91 12.32 7.37
CA LYS A 192 18.56 13.64 7.34
C LYS A 192 17.97 14.57 8.42
N ALA A 193 16.65 14.67 8.50
CA ALA A 193 15.97 15.51 9.48
C ALA A 193 16.29 15.07 10.92
N ALA A 194 16.32 13.75 11.17
CA ALA A 194 16.69 13.21 12.48
C ALA A 194 18.17 13.52 12.85
N ILE A 195 19.10 13.45 11.90
CA ILE A 195 20.51 13.82 12.09
C ILE A 195 20.64 15.30 12.46
N GLU A 196 19.95 16.17 11.73
CA GLU A 196 19.94 17.61 11.95
C GLU A 196 19.32 17.97 13.32
N GLN A 197 18.19 17.35 13.65
CA GLN A 197 17.50 17.54 14.93
C GLN A 197 18.34 17.06 16.12
N ALA A 198 19.03 15.92 15.96
CA ALA A 198 19.92 15.38 16.99
C ALA A 198 21.22 16.16 17.17
N GLY A 199 21.56 17.04 16.22
CA GLY A 199 22.89 17.68 16.17
C GLY A 199 24.01 16.65 16.02
N ALA A 200 23.75 15.54 15.32
CA ALA A 200 24.69 14.45 15.19
C ALA A 200 25.94 14.85 14.40
N THR A 201 27.10 14.36 14.82
CA THR A 201 28.39 14.63 14.18
C THR A 201 29.09 13.34 13.75
N PRO A 202 30.00 13.39 12.74
CA PRO A 202 30.69 12.20 12.25
C PRO A 202 31.56 11.46 13.27
N ASP A 203 31.91 12.10 14.37
CA ASP A 203 32.78 11.56 15.42
C ASP A 203 32.00 10.79 16.49
N MET A 204 30.69 10.79 16.45
CA MET A 204 29.85 10.04 17.39
C MET A 204 30.06 8.53 17.22
N SER A 205 30.07 7.80 18.34
CA SER A 205 30.02 6.34 18.26
C SER A 205 28.69 5.88 17.66
N ALA A 206 28.65 4.68 17.06
CA ALA A 206 27.42 4.12 16.51
C ALA A 206 26.31 4.01 17.56
N SER A 207 26.67 3.72 18.83
CA SER A 207 25.73 3.64 19.95
C SER A 207 25.16 5.01 20.30
N ASP A 208 26.01 6.03 20.41
CA ASP A 208 25.57 7.39 20.76
C ASP A 208 24.72 7.98 19.63
N LEU A 209 25.14 7.76 18.38
CA LEU A 209 24.38 8.17 17.18
C LEU A 209 23.00 7.51 17.17
N GLY A 210 22.93 6.18 17.36
CA GLY A 210 21.65 5.45 17.39
C GLY A 210 20.71 6.00 18.48
N THR A 211 21.21 6.23 19.68
CA THR A 211 20.43 6.82 20.80
C THR A 211 19.92 8.23 20.45
N ALA A 212 20.79 9.08 19.90
CA ALA A 212 20.45 10.44 19.53
C ALA A 212 19.39 10.48 18.41
N LEU A 213 19.53 9.64 17.38
CA LEU A 213 18.56 9.56 16.27
C LEU A 213 17.20 9.02 16.74
N THR A 214 17.19 7.97 17.55
CA THR A 214 15.94 7.42 18.14
C THR A 214 15.19 8.50 18.92
N GLY A 215 15.87 9.28 19.75
CA GLY A 215 15.25 10.40 20.47
C GLY A 215 14.76 11.52 19.55
N ALA A 216 15.46 11.80 18.45
CA ALA A 216 15.06 12.82 17.49
C ALA A 216 13.82 12.43 16.69
N MET A 217 13.65 11.15 16.36
CA MET A 217 12.53 10.65 15.52
C MET A 217 11.15 11.05 16.05
N THR A 218 10.95 11.07 17.36
CA THR A 218 9.67 11.46 17.97
C THR A 218 9.46 12.98 18.07
N SER A 219 10.43 13.77 17.59
CA SER A 219 10.42 15.24 17.69
C SER A 219 10.47 15.94 16.34
N ILE A 220 10.64 15.21 15.26
CA ILE A 220 10.67 15.75 13.90
C ILE A 220 9.29 15.71 13.23
N SER A 221 9.09 16.62 12.28
CA SER A 221 8.00 16.59 11.32
C SER A 221 8.59 16.77 9.93
N VAL A 222 8.20 15.91 8.98
CA VAL A 222 8.78 15.88 7.64
C VAL A 222 7.67 15.93 6.59
N ASP A 223 7.82 16.84 5.63
CA ASP A 223 6.99 16.86 4.41
C ASP A 223 7.70 16.03 3.34
N GLY A 224 7.17 14.86 3.05
CA GLY A 224 7.67 13.91 2.04
C GLY A 224 6.88 13.93 0.73
N LEU A 225 7.19 12.98 -0.12
CA LEU A 225 6.41 12.62 -1.31
C LEU A 225 5.15 11.85 -0.92
N THR A 226 5.28 11.03 0.12
CA THR A 226 4.27 10.06 0.55
C THR A 226 3.42 10.53 1.72
N GLY A 227 3.68 11.71 2.26
CA GLY A 227 2.91 12.34 3.34
C GLY A 227 3.39 13.74 3.68
N GLU A 228 2.47 14.61 4.09
CA GLU A 228 2.76 15.94 4.61
C GLU A 228 2.73 15.90 6.13
N GLY A 229 3.64 16.63 6.78
CA GLY A 229 3.70 16.74 8.23
C GLY A 229 3.89 15.38 8.94
N MET A 230 4.56 14.43 8.31
CA MET A 230 4.77 13.11 8.89
C MET A 230 5.51 13.20 10.22
N THR A 231 4.97 12.56 11.24
CA THR A 231 5.54 12.45 12.59
C THR A 231 5.60 10.98 13.00
N TRP A 232 6.43 10.65 13.98
CA TRP A 232 6.60 9.28 14.46
C TRP A 232 6.27 9.15 15.93
N GLN A 233 5.58 8.06 16.25
CA GLN A 233 5.34 7.68 17.65
C GLN A 233 6.56 6.93 18.21
N ALA A 234 6.64 6.85 19.55
CA ALA A 234 7.68 6.06 20.22
C ALA A 234 7.60 4.54 19.88
N THR A 235 6.44 4.09 19.43
CA THR A 235 6.24 2.72 18.91
C THR A 235 6.89 2.49 17.54
N GLY A 236 7.35 3.53 16.86
CA GLY A 236 7.94 3.45 15.52
C GLY A 236 6.96 3.69 14.37
N GLU A 237 5.66 3.81 14.65
CA GLU A 237 4.64 4.07 13.64
C GLU A 237 4.68 5.51 13.15
N VAL A 238 4.42 5.70 11.85
CA VAL A 238 4.31 7.01 11.21
C VAL A 238 2.86 7.47 11.13
N SER A 239 2.62 8.77 11.33
CA SER A 239 1.33 9.42 11.08
C SER A 239 1.17 9.68 9.57
N LYS A 240 0.69 8.70 8.83
CA LYS A 240 0.51 8.77 7.39
C LYS A 240 -0.89 8.31 7.01
N ALA A 241 -1.56 9.04 6.16
CA ALA A 241 -2.86 8.67 5.63
C ALA A 241 -2.72 8.14 4.19
N PRO A 242 -3.44 7.07 3.82
CA PRO A 242 -3.48 6.61 2.45
C PRO A 242 -4.23 7.59 1.55
N LYS A 243 -3.87 7.60 0.27
CA LYS A 243 -4.57 8.31 -0.81
C LYS A 243 -5.28 7.27 -1.66
N ALA A 244 -6.50 7.56 -2.08
CA ALA A 244 -7.21 6.72 -3.03
C ALA A 244 -6.83 7.12 -4.45
N VAL A 245 -6.49 6.13 -5.25
CA VAL A 245 -6.24 6.28 -6.69
C VAL A 245 -7.03 5.26 -7.48
N VAL A 246 -7.35 5.58 -8.72
CA VAL A 246 -7.93 4.68 -9.71
C VAL A 246 -7.01 4.62 -10.92
N ILE A 247 -6.90 3.46 -11.55
CA ILE A 247 -6.21 3.32 -12.83
C ILE A 247 -7.17 3.76 -13.93
N LYS A 248 -6.79 4.80 -14.67
CA LYS A 248 -7.58 5.39 -15.74
C LYS A 248 -6.68 5.80 -16.89
N ASP A 249 -7.11 5.43 -18.11
CA ASP A 249 -6.33 5.68 -19.34
C ASP A 249 -4.87 5.16 -19.25
N GLY A 250 -4.67 4.06 -18.53
CA GLY A 250 -3.37 3.42 -18.33
C GLY A 250 -2.43 4.15 -17.35
N ALA A 251 -2.95 5.05 -16.51
CA ALA A 251 -2.20 5.76 -15.48
C ALA A 251 -2.95 5.79 -14.14
N TYR A 252 -2.23 6.03 -13.04
CA TYR A 252 -2.86 6.28 -11.75
C TYR A 252 -3.45 7.69 -11.75
N ALA A 253 -4.68 7.83 -11.33
CA ALA A 253 -5.38 9.10 -11.17
C ALA A 253 -5.95 9.20 -9.74
N ALA A 254 -5.83 10.38 -9.13
CA ALA A 254 -6.41 10.64 -7.80
C ALA A 254 -7.94 10.53 -7.85
N MET A 255 -8.54 9.98 -6.79
CA MET A 255 -9.99 9.87 -6.63
C MET A 255 -10.53 10.97 -5.71
#